data_cb67b500dec04bf513b3bf7ea0e5db4a
#
_entry.id   cb67b500dec04bf513b3bf7ea0e5db4a
#
_cell.length_a   1.000
_cell.length_b   1.000
_cell.length_c   1.000
_cell.angle_alpha   90.00
_cell.angle_beta   90.00
_cell.angle_gamma   90.00
#
_symmetry.space_group_name_H-M   'P 1'
#
loop_
_entity.id
_entity.type
_entity.pdbx_description
1 polymer ?
#
loop_
_entity_poly.entity_id
_entity_poly.type
_entity_poly.pdbx_seq_one_letter_code
_entity_poly.pdbx_strand_id
1 'polypeptide(L)'
;MTVPPALVATARCLWQWEWQRLMAGLAPADRDGNFQRRPSEFAGAGLESQLEQALQGAGRLQLIVGRSCPWAHRAWLVWRLRQLEPSVQLLIVEPDPKAGR
;
A
#
# COMPACT_ATOMS: atom_id res chain seq x y z
N MET A 1 -39.10 22.99 -6.64
CA MET A 1 -39.15 22.14 -5.44
C MET A 1 -37.85 22.39 -4.64
N THR A 2 -37.97 22.95 -3.47
CA THR A 2 -36.81 23.27 -2.62
C THR A 2 -36.61 22.15 -1.59
N VAL A 3 -35.38 21.63 -1.49
CA VAL A 3 -35.06 20.60 -0.50
C VAL A 3 -35.10 21.24 0.90
N PRO A 4 -35.78 20.65 1.89
CA PRO A 4 -35.82 21.19 3.23
C PRO A 4 -34.42 21.27 3.84
N PRO A 5 -34.03 22.40 4.50
CA PRO A 5 -32.70 22.58 5.09
C PRO A 5 -32.30 21.49 6.10
N ALA A 6 -33.29 20.95 6.82
CA ALA A 6 -33.09 19.87 7.78
C ALA A 6 -32.59 18.57 7.11
N LEU A 7 -33.12 18.23 5.94
CA LEU A 7 -32.66 17.05 5.18
C LEU A 7 -31.23 17.23 4.70
N VAL A 8 -30.86 18.43 4.25
CA VAL A 8 -29.49 18.73 3.83
C VAL A 8 -28.52 18.61 5.00
N ALA A 9 -28.90 19.14 6.17
CA ALA A 9 -28.09 19.05 7.39
C ALA A 9 -27.89 17.60 7.84
N THR A 10 -28.95 16.79 7.82
CA THR A 10 -28.89 15.37 8.17
C THR A 10 -28.01 14.60 7.21
N ALA A 11 -28.18 14.80 5.90
CA ALA A 11 -27.37 14.15 4.88
C ALA A 11 -25.89 14.49 5.01
N ARG A 12 -25.57 15.77 5.30
CA ARG A 12 -24.20 16.22 5.56
C ARG A 12 -23.60 15.56 6.80
N CYS A 13 -24.37 15.46 7.87
CA CYS A 13 -23.92 14.85 9.12
C CYS A 13 -23.64 13.35 8.93
N LEU A 14 -24.51 12.62 8.25
CA LEU A 14 -24.34 11.21 7.92
C LEU A 14 -23.11 10.99 7.02
N TRP A 15 -22.95 11.83 6.00
CA TRP A 15 -21.78 11.77 5.13
C TRP A 15 -20.48 12.01 5.88
N GLN A 16 -20.41 13.03 6.74
CA GLN A 16 -19.24 13.32 7.56
C GLN A 16 -18.91 12.17 8.51
N TRP A 17 -19.91 11.60 9.15
CA TRP A 17 -19.73 10.45 10.02
C TRP A 17 -19.17 9.23 9.28
N GLU A 18 -19.75 8.88 8.13
CA GLU A 18 -19.29 7.76 7.32
C GLU A 18 -17.88 8.00 6.76
N TRP A 19 -17.60 9.22 6.33
CA TRP A 19 -16.26 9.61 5.89
C TRP A 19 -15.23 9.48 7.00
N GLN A 20 -15.51 9.97 8.19
CA GLN A 20 -14.61 9.85 9.33
C GLN A 20 -14.38 8.39 9.71
N ARG A 21 -15.41 7.57 9.69
CA ARG A 21 -15.30 6.14 9.95
C ARG A 21 -14.40 5.44 8.92
N LEU A 22 -14.59 5.74 7.65
CA LEU A 22 -13.80 5.20 6.55
C LEU A 22 -12.34 5.63 6.70
N MET A 23 -12.09 6.90 6.91
CA MET A 23 -10.74 7.45 7.03
C MET A 23 -10.00 6.98 8.28
N ALA A 24 -10.70 6.77 9.39
CA ALA A 24 -10.09 6.18 10.58
C ALA A 24 -9.52 4.77 10.34
N GLY A 25 -10.12 4.01 9.41
CA GLY A 25 -9.61 2.71 9.00
C GLY A 25 -8.48 2.77 7.98
N LEU A 26 -8.57 3.69 7.01
CA LEU A 26 -7.62 3.79 5.90
C LEU A 26 -6.40 4.66 6.22
N ALA A 27 -6.59 5.74 6.97
CA ALA A 27 -5.55 6.71 7.30
C ALA A 27 -5.68 7.13 8.78
N PRO A 28 -5.36 6.24 9.74
CA PRO A 28 -5.44 6.57 11.15
C PRO A 28 -4.53 7.75 11.47
N ALA A 29 -5.05 8.72 12.21
CA ALA A 29 -4.35 9.91 12.63
C ALA A 29 -4.34 10.05 14.16
N ASP A 30 -3.32 10.73 14.68
CA ASP A 30 -3.28 11.13 16.09
C ASP A 30 -4.19 12.35 16.36
N ARG A 31 -4.16 12.84 17.60
CA ARG A 31 -4.98 14.01 18.01
C ARG A 31 -4.61 15.29 17.28
N ASP A 32 -3.39 15.40 16.79
CA ASP A 32 -2.86 16.56 16.06
C ASP A 32 -3.07 16.45 14.56
N GLY A 33 -3.68 15.34 14.09
CA GLY A 33 -3.97 15.08 12.70
C GLY A 33 -2.82 14.47 11.90
N ASN A 34 -1.73 14.03 12.56
CA ASN A 34 -0.62 13.37 11.88
C ASN A 34 -0.96 11.92 11.58
N PHE A 35 -0.66 11.48 10.37
CA PHE A 35 -0.89 10.09 9.97
C PHE A 35 -0.05 9.12 10.80
N GLN A 36 -0.73 8.14 11.40
CA GLN A 36 -0.10 7.08 12.18
C GLN A 36 0.04 5.82 11.34
N ARG A 37 1.25 5.57 10.87
CA ARG A 37 1.56 4.34 10.13
C ARG A 37 1.64 3.17 11.11
N ARG A 38 0.93 2.07 10.81
CA ARG A 38 1.08 0.82 11.56
C ARG A 38 2.50 0.28 11.37
N PRO A 39 3.13 -0.27 12.44
CA PRO A 39 4.41 -0.95 12.29
C PRO A 39 4.29 -2.09 11.27
N SER A 40 5.36 -2.31 10.51
CA SER A 40 5.41 -3.42 9.57
C SER A 40 5.58 -4.74 10.33
N GLU A 41 4.75 -5.72 10.04
CA GLU A 41 4.89 -7.09 10.57
C GLU A 41 6.13 -7.81 9.98
N PHE A 42 6.68 -7.27 8.89
CA PHE A 42 7.83 -7.81 8.18
C PHE A 42 9.16 -7.14 8.55
N ALA A 43 9.23 -6.39 9.65
CA ALA A 43 10.43 -5.69 10.12
C ALA A 43 11.24 -6.48 11.16
N GLY A 44 11.05 -7.80 11.26
CA GLY A 44 11.72 -8.65 12.25
C GLY A 44 13.18 -8.93 11.95
N ALA A 45 14.00 -9.11 12.99
CA ALA A 45 15.43 -9.38 12.91
C ALA A 45 15.80 -10.67 12.12
N GLY A 46 14.87 -11.59 11.93
CA GLY A 46 15.07 -12.80 11.12
C GLY A 46 15.03 -12.58 9.61
N LEU A 47 14.54 -11.42 9.16
CA LEU A 47 14.38 -11.13 7.75
C LEU A 47 15.74 -10.93 7.04
N GLU A 48 16.69 -10.30 7.70
CA GLU A 48 18.03 -10.05 7.14
C GLU A 48 18.76 -11.37 6.86
N SER A 49 18.75 -12.31 7.79
CA SER A 49 19.38 -13.62 7.60
C SER A 49 18.73 -14.44 6.50
N GLN A 50 17.41 -14.38 6.36
CA GLN A 50 16.68 -15.03 5.26
C GLN A 50 17.01 -14.39 3.92
N LEU A 51 17.14 -13.08 3.87
CA LEU A 51 17.54 -12.34 2.69
C LEU A 51 18.96 -12.69 2.25
N GLU A 52 19.89 -12.74 3.18
CA GLU A 52 21.28 -13.13 2.92
C GLU A 52 21.37 -14.57 2.39
N GLN A 53 20.66 -15.51 3.00
CA GLN A 53 20.58 -16.90 2.52
C GLN A 53 20.02 -16.99 1.09
N ALA A 54 18.99 -16.23 0.80
CA ALA A 54 18.39 -16.21 -0.54
C ALA A 54 19.35 -15.59 -1.57
N LEU A 55 20.11 -14.56 -1.21
CA LEU A 55 21.13 -13.95 -2.07
C LEU A 55 22.32 -14.89 -2.33
N GLN A 56 22.64 -15.77 -1.39
CA GLN A 56 23.67 -16.79 -1.54
C GLN A 56 23.23 -18.01 -2.36
N GLY A 57 22.05 -17.98 -2.94
CA GLY A 57 21.53 -19.01 -3.81
C GLY A 57 20.74 -20.13 -3.12
N ALA A 58 20.51 -20.04 -1.80
CA ALA A 58 19.69 -20.97 -1.04
C ALA A 58 18.17 -20.79 -1.28
N GLY A 59 17.78 -19.76 -2.00
CA GLY A 59 16.39 -19.45 -2.31
C GLY A 59 16.26 -18.58 -3.55
N ARG A 60 15.02 -18.32 -3.95
CA ARG A 60 14.69 -17.41 -5.06
C ARG A 60 14.05 -16.16 -4.51
N LEU A 61 14.64 -15.00 -4.80
CA LEU A 61 14.03 -13.70 -4.53
C LEU A 61 13.19 -13.26 -5.71
N GLN A 62 12.00 -12.77 -5.42
CA GLN A 62 11.10 -12.21 -6.42
C GLN A 62 10.66 -10.81 -5.99
N LEU A 63 10.76 -9.85 -6.90
CA LEU A 63 10.19 -8.53 -6.77
C LEU A 63 8.89 -8.48 -7.56
N ILE A 64 7.77 -8.45 -6.85
CA ILE A 64 6.44 -8.37 -7.45
C ILE A 64 5.99 -6.92 -7.44
N VAL A 65 5.73 -6.35 -8.62
CA VAL A 65 5.36 -4.94 -8.78
C VAL A 65 4.08 -4.78 -9.59
N GLY A 66 3.23 -3.87 -9.15
CA GLY A 66 2.09 -3.42 -9.94
C GLY A 66 2.51 -2.30 -10.89
N ARG A 67 2.18 -2.42 -12.17
CA ARG A 67 2.57 -1.43 -13.20
C ARG A 67 2.03 -0.02 -12.90
N SER A 68 0.85 0.07 -12.32
CA SER A 68 0.17 1.33 -11.98
C SER A 68 0.55 1.90 -10.60
N CYS A 69 1.37 1.19 -9.82
CA CYS A 69 1.71 1.59 -8.46
C CYS A 69 2.98 2.46 -8.43
N PRO A 70 2.90 3.76 -8.07
CA PRO A 70 4.07 4.64 -8.03
C PRO A 70 5.08 4.25 -6.94
N TRP A 71 4.64 3.62 -5.85
CA TRP A 71 5.53 3.12 -4.81
C TRP A 71 6.35 1.92 -5.28
N ALA A 72 5.71 0.99 -5.99
CA ALA A 72 6.38 -0.16 -6.59
C ALA A 72 7.40 0.27 -7.66
N HIS A 73 7.14 1.37 -8.37
CA HIS A 73 8.04 1.94 -9.36
C HIS A 73 9.41 2.30 -8.77
N ARG A 74 9.47 2.80 -7.55
CA ARG A 74 10.73 3.09 -6.86
C ARG A 74 11.58 1.83 -6.67
N ALA A 75 10.97 0.74 -6.22
CA ALA A 75 11.66 -0.54 -6.06
C ALA A 75 12.13 -1.10 -7.41
N TRP A 76 11.32 -0.98 -8.44
CA TRP A 76 11.63 -1.39 -9.79
C TRP A 76 12.82 -0.61 -10.37
N LEU A 77 12.88 0.71 -10.17
CA LEU A 77 14.02 1.53 -10.58
C LEU A 77 15.32 1.09 -9.88
N VAL A 78 15.28 0.84 -8.58
CA VAL A 78 16.44 0.34 -7.84
C VAL A 78 16.89 -1.01 -8.39
N TRP A 79 15.95 -1.92 -8.62
CA TRP A 79 16.22 -3.23 -9.22
C TRP A 79 16.97 -3.10 -10.55
N ARG A 80 16.52 -2.20 -11.43
CA ARG A 80 17.15 -1.96 -12.72
C ARG A 80 18.50 -1.28 -12.60
N LEU A 81 18.60 -0.21 -11.83
CA LEU A 81 19.84 0.57 -11.66
C LEU A 81 20.95 -0.22 -10.97
N ARG A 82 20.59 -1.12 -10.07
CA ARG A 82 21.53 -1.99 -9.37
C ARG A 82 21.82 -3.29 -10.11
N GLN A 83 21.23 -3.50 -11.29
CA GLN A 83 21.42 -4.70 -12.11
C GLN A 83 21.14 -5.99 -11.34
N LEU A 84 20.01 -6.05 -10.63
CA LEU A 84 19.64 -7.18 -9.77
C LEU A 84 18.99 -8.34 -10.52
N GLU A 85 18.89 -8.28 -11.83
CA GLU A 85 18.26 -9.31 -12.69
C GLU A 85 18.76 -10.74 -12.41
N PRO A 86 20.06 -10.98 -12.20
CA PRO A 86 20.55 -12.33 -11.94
C PRO A 86 20.12 -12.91 -10.59
N SER A 87 19.91 -12.04 -9.59
CA SER A 87 19.65 -12.43 -8.22
C SER A 87 18.17 -12.30 -7.81
N VAL A 88 17.43 -11.42 -8.46
CA VAL A 88 16.05 -11.09 -8.11
C VAL A 88 15.18 -11.10 -9.36
N GLN A 89 14.26 -12.04 -9.43
CA GLN A 89 13.29 -12.12 -10.53
C GLN A 89 12.26 -10.99 -10.43
N LEU A 90 12.01 -10.27 -11.51
CA LEU A 90 10.95 -9.29 -11.59
C LEU A 90 9.66 -9.92 -12.11
N LEU A 91 8.57 -9.74 -11.37
CA LEU A 91 7.21 -10.10 -11.77
C LEU A 91 6.36 -8.83 -11.82
N ILE A 92 5.83 -8.52 -13.01
CA ILE A 92 4.93 -7.38 -13.20
C ILE A 92 3.51 -7.92 -13.19
N VAL A 93 2.68 -7.39 -12.29
CA VAL A 93 1.26 -7.72 -12.21
C VAL A 93 0.43 -6.56 -12.74
N GLU A 94 -0.63 -6.91 -13.46
CA GLU A 94 -1.59 -5.95 -13.98
C GLU A 94 -2.91 -6.09 -13.23
N PRO A 95 -3.67 -5.00 -13.05
CA PRO A 95 -4.96 -5.07 -12.38
C PRO A 95 -5.91 -5.94 -13.21
N ASP A 96 -6.66 -6.80 -12.53
CA ASP A 96 -7.73 -7.55 -13.18
C ASP A 96 -8.90 -6.60 -13.52
N PRO A 97 -9.23 -6.42 -14.82
CA PRO A 97 -10.30 -5.51 -15.22
C PRO A 97 -11.68 -5.94 -14.70
N LYS A 98 -11.87 -7.22 -14.37
CA LYS A 98 -13.13 -7.74 -13.83
C LYS A 98 -13.24 -7.57 -12.31
N ALA A 99 -12.12 -7.63 -11.60
CA ALA A 99 -12.10 -7.47 -10.15
C ALA A 99 -11.99 -6.01 -9.70
N GLY A 100 -11.75 -5.07 -10.60
CA GLY A 100 -11.60 -3.65 -10.28
C GLY A 100 -10.39 -3.33 -9.38
N ARG A 101 -9.39 -4.18 -9.35
CA ARG A 101 -8.21 -4.06 -8.48
C ARG A 101 -6.92 -4.19 -9.29
#